data_86f3c027362a4d73e8e4be7e10df731a
#
_entry.id   86f3c027362a4d73e8e4be7e10df731a
#
_cell.length_a   1.000
_cell.length_b   1.000
_cell.length_c   1.000
_cell.angle_alpha   90.00
_cell.angle_beta   90.00
_cell.angle_gamma   90.00
#
_symmetry.space_group_name_H-M   'P 1'
#
loop_
_entity.id
_entity.type
_entity.pdbx_description
1 polymer ?
#
loop_
_entity_poly.entity_id
_entity_poly.type
_entity_poly.pdbx_seq_one_letter_code
_entity_poly.pdbx_strand_id
1 'polypeptide(L)'
;MPFSAKSGKFNASINTVEVGSGDKAIKIGGENVLPFYTFDAPIENAPKIGIEITDMGLADEPDCIKAFYEDCPTVVDMAKKAAAVEGVDFLCFRMEGGDPNGADKPVEELIGMLKDIAAAVDLPIVVAGCKNVEKDSELLSK
;
A
#
# COMPACT_ATOMS: atom_id res chain seq x y z
N MET A 1 45.76 -6.28 -12.40
CA MET A 1 45.02 -7.10 -11.42
C MET A 1 43.56 -6.83 -11.61
N PRO A 2 42.69 -7.82 -11.70
CA PRO A 2 41.27 -7.60 -11.72
C PRO A 2 40.86 -7.05 -10.35
N PHE A 3 40.01 -6.00 -10.35
CA PHE A 3 39.43 -5.45 -9.12
C PHE A 3 38.44 -6.47 -8.56
N SER A 4 38.57 -6.78 -7.28
CA SER A 4 37.60 -7.58 -6.55
C SER A 4 37.04 -6.72 -5.42
N ALA A 5 35.77 -6.38 -5.49
CA ALA A 5 35.09 -5.70 -4.40
C ALA A 5 35.03 -6.61 -3.17
N LYS A 6 35.33 -6.05 -1.98
CA LYS A 6 35.07 -6.75 -0.73
C LYS A 6 33.60 -6.56 -0.40
N SER A 7 32.86 -7.66 -0.32
CA SER A 7 31.48 -7.62 0.18
C SER A 7 31.44 -7.70 1.70
N GLY A 8 30.52 -6.95 2.32
CA GLY A 8 30.20 -7.08 3.73
C GLY A 8 29.53 -8.42 4.02
N LYS A 9 29.67 -8.91 5.26
CA LYS A 9 28.88 -10.05 5.76
C LYS A 9 27.95 -9.56 6.85
N PHE A 10 26.66 -9.85 6.67
CA PHE A 10 25.61 -9.47 7.62
C PHE A 10 25.05 -10.73 8.24
N ASN A 11 24.84 -10.71 9.58
CA ASN A 11 24.35 -11.85 10.36
C ASN A 11 22.84 -11.74 10.64
N ALA A 12 22.22 -10.65 10.22
CA ALA A 12 20.80 -10.37 10.42
C ALA A 12 20.17 -9.93 9.10
N SER A 13 18.88 -10.14 8.98
CA SER A 13 18.06 -9.65 7.87
C SER A 13 16.78 -9.01 8.40
N ILE A 14 16.18 -8.11 7.62
CA ILE A 14 14.83 -7.61 7.87
C ILE A 14 13.85 -8.77 7.65
N ASN A 15 12.84 -8.87 8.51
CA ASN A 15 11.81 -9.89 8.36
C ASN A 15 11.10 -9.74 7.00
N THR A 16 10.87 -10.86 6.34
CA THR A 16 10.01 -10.89 5.15
C THR A 16 8.56 -10.94 5.58
N VAL A 17 7.73 -10.08 4.99
CA VAL A 17 6.28 -10.03 5.17
C VAL A 17 5.62 -10.37 3.84
N GLU A 18 4.63 -11.24 3.87
CA GLU A 18 3.78 -11.55 2.73
C GLU A 18 2.48 -10.75 2.84
N VAL A 19 2.16 -9.99 1.77
CA VAL A 19 0.96 -9.15 1.68
C VAL A 19 0.07 -9.69 0.58
N GLY A 20 -1.20 -9.94 0.88
CA GLY A 20 -2.14 -10.57 -0.02
C GLY A 20 -2.19 -12.09 0.15
N SER A 21 -2.80 -12.78 -0.79
CA SER A 21 -2.94 -14.23 -0.78
C SER A 21 -2.93 -14.82 -2.20
N GLY A 22 -2.64 -16.12 -2.30
CA GLY A 22 -2.61 -16.84 -3.58
C GLY A 22 -1.53 -16.32 -4.53
N ASP A 23 -1.81 -16.37 -5.83
CA ASP A 23 -0.84 -16.05 -6.87
C ASP A 23 -0.49 -14.56 -6.98
N LYS A 24 -1.27 -13.70 -6.30
CA LYS A 24 -1.07 -12.24 -6.27
C LYS A 24 -0.34 -11.76 -5.02
N ALA A 25 -0.03 -12.65 -4.09
CA ALA A 25 0.72 -12.27 -2.89
C ALA A 25 2.10 -11.71 -3.25
N ILE A 26 2.48 -10.64 -2.60
CA ILE A 26 3.80 -10.01 -2.74
C ILE A 26 4.62 -10.19 -1.47
N LYS A 27 5.93 -10.33 -1.61
CA LYS A 27 6.87 -10.39 -0.49
C LYS A 27 7.63 -9.08 -0.38
N ILE A 28 7.70 -8.56 0.84
CA ILE A 28 8.36 -7.30 1.19
C ILE A 28 9.35 -7.59 2.33
N GLY A 29 10.51 -6.94 2.29
CA GLY A 29 11.57 -7.16 3.29
C GLY A 29 12.51 -8.30 2.91
N GLY A 30 13.17 -8.87 3.90
CA GLY A 30 14.18 -9.94 3.71
C GLY A 30 15.58 -9.41 3.44
N GLU A 31 15.77 -8.09 3.34
CA GLU A 31 17.07 -7.50 3.06
C GLU A 31 18.04 -7.75 4.22
N ASN A 32 19.26 -8.12 3.86
CA ASN A 32 20.38 -8.25 4.78
C ASN A 32 21.56 -7.32 4.43
N VAL A 33 21.34 -6.39 3.51
CA VAL A 33 22.27 -5.36 3.06
C VAL A 33 21.60 -3.99 3.11
N LEU A 34 22.40 -2.94 3.11
CA LEU A 34 21.86 -1.57 3.02
C LEU A 34 21.23 -1.36 1.62
N PRO A 35 20.14 -0.56 1.55
CA PRO A 35 19.55 -0.19 0.26
C PRO A 35 20.60 0.33 -0.71
N PHE A 36 20.49 -0.05 -1.98
CA PHE A 36 21.43 0.28 -3.07
C PHE A 36 22.82 -0.36 -3.00
N TYR A 37 23.15 -1.11 -1.95
CA TYR A 37 24.42 -1.83 -1.82
C TYR A 37 24.33 -3.26 -2.39
N THR A 38 23.78 -3.37 -3.59
CA THR A 38 23.54 -4.67 -4.28
C THR A 38 24.81 -5.44 -4.61
N PHE A 39 25.99 -4.80 -4.50
CA PHE A 39 27.28 -5.45 -4.67
C PHE A 39 27.69 -6.28 -3.43
N ASP A 40 27.09 -6.06 -2.27
CA ASP A 40 27.39 -6.83 -1.05
C ASP A 40 26.63 -8.15 -1.01
N ALA A 41 25.35 -8.15 -1.42
CA ALA A 41 24.55 -9.36 -1.61
C ALA A 41 23.37 -9.06 -2.55
N PRO A 42 22.78 -10.08 -3.19
CA PRO A 42 21.58 -9.90 -3.99
C PRO A 42 20.41 -9.48 -3.10
N ILE A 43 19.56 -8.58 -3.60
CA ILE A 43 18.30 -8.23 -2.97
C ILE A 43 17.31 -9.38 -3.22
N GLU A 44 16.84 -10.03 -2.16
CA GLU A 44 15.92 -11.16 -2.26
C GLU A 44 14.55 -10.74 -2.78
N ASN A 45 14.00 -9.65 -2.22
CA ASN A 45 12.71 -9.10 -2.64
C ASN A 45 12.91 -7.68 -3.17
N ALA A 46 12.64 -7.49 -4.46
CA ALA A 46 12.69 -6.15 -5.06
C ALA A 46 11.69 -5.20 -4.38
N PRO A 47 12.01 -3.89 -4.28
CA PRO A 47 11.06 -2.89 -3.78
C PRO A 47 9.73 -2.96 -4.52
N LYS A 48 8.63 -2.78 -3.78
CA LYS A 48 7.27 -2.82 -4.28
C LYS A 48 6.67 -1.43 -4.35
N ILE A 49 5.89 -1.17 -5.37
CA ILE A 49 5.25 0.13 -5.60
C ILE A 49 3.76 0.00 -5.30
N GLY A 50 3.28 0.80 -4.35
CA GLY A 50 1.86 0.92 -4.05
C GLY A 50 1.31 2.29 -4.41
N ILE A 51 0.04 2.35 -4.79
CA ILE A 51 -0.70 3.60 -4.95
C ILE A 51 -1.68 3.73 -3.79
N GLU A 52 -1.62 4.86 -3.10
CA GLU A 52 -2.56 5.19 -2.04
C GLU A 52 -3.82 5.84 -2.62
N ILE A 53 -4.96 5.42 -2.12
CA ILE A 53 -6.27 6.03 -2.33
C ILE A 53 -6.93 6.27 -0.98
N THR A 54 -7.76 7.29 -0.87
CA THR A 54 -8.47 7.65 0.37
C THR A 54 -9.98 7.61 0.18
N ASP A 55 -10.68 7.33 1.27
CA ASP A 55 -12.15 7.40 1.33
C ASP A 55 -12.70 8.83 1.35
N MET A 56 -11.83 9.84 1.49
CA MET A 56 -12.21 11.27 1.51
C MET A 56 -12.38 11.88 0.11
N GLY A 57 -12.06 11.13 -0.93
CA GLY A 57 -12.12 11.61 -2.31
C GLY A 57 -10.98 12.57 -2.65
N LEU A 58 -11.23 13.49 -3.59
CA LEU A 58 -10.17 14.31 -4.21
C LEU A 58 -10.15 15.77 -3.77
N ALA A 59 -11.01 16.20 -2.84
CA ALA A 59 -11.18 17.63 -2.53
C ALA A 59 -9.87 18.31 -2.12
N ASP A 60 -9.10 17.67 -1.27
CA ASP A 60 -7.86 18.19 -0.71
C ASP A 60 -6.59 17.72 -1.45
N GLU A 61 -6.75 16.96 -2.54
CA GLU A 61 -5.64 16.44 -3.31
C GLU A 61 -5.05 17.51 -4.27
N PRO A 62 -3.75 17.41 -4.63
CA PRO A 62 -3.12 18.27 -5.62
C PRO A 62 -3.80 18.18 -7.00
N ASP A 63 -3.72 19.26 -7.78
CA ASP A 63 -4.37 19.33 -9.11
C ASP A 63 -3.94 18.22 -10.06
N CYS A 64 -2.71 17.75 -9.99
CA CYS A 64 -2.23 16.63 -10.81
C CYS A 64 -2.93 15.30 -10.45
N ILE A 65 -3.22 15.08 -9.17
CA ILE A 65 -3.98 13.90 -8.71
C ILE A 65 -5.45 14.03 -9.11
N LYS A 66 -6.05 15.23 -8.95
CA LYS A 66 -7.42 15.51 -9.42
C LYS A 66 -7.56 15.25 -10.93
N ALA A 67 -6.61 15.74 -11.73
CA ALA A 67 -6.60 15.51 -13.16
C ALA A 67 -6.43 14.02 -13.51
N PHE A 68 -5.62 13.29 -12.78
CA PHE A 68 -5.47 11.84 -12.99
C PHE A 68 -6.77 11.08 -12.74
N TYR A 69 -7.55 11.45 -11.72
CA TYR A 69 -8.80 10.78 -11.36
C TYR A 69 -10.07 11.51 -11.81
N GLU A 70 -9.98 12.45 -12.76
CA GLU A 70 -11.13 13.29 -13.19
C GLU A 70 -12.34 12.50 -13.69
N ASP A 71 -12.10 11.31 -14.25
CA ASP A 71 -13.11 10.39 -14.75
C ASP A 71 -13.55 9.32 -13.75
N CYS A 72 -13.12 9.42 -12.49
CA CYS A 72 -13.38 8.45 -11.43
C CYS A 72 -14.36 9.02 -10.38
N PRO A 73 -15.67 8.84 -10.54
CA PRO A 73 -16.67 9.42 -9.63
C PRO A 73 -16.74 8.73 -8.27
N THR A 74 -16.20 7.51 -8.16
CA THR A 74 -16.22 6.74 -6.91
C THR A 74 -14.83 6.28 -6.50
N VAL A 75 -14.67 5.96 -5.21
CA VAL A 75 -13.42 5.38 -4.68
C VAL A 75 -13.08 4.05 -5.37
N VAL A 76 -14.10 3.28 -5.74
CA VAL A 76 -13.93 2.02 -6.49
C VAL A 76 -13.38 2.28 -7.89
N ASP A 77 -13.84 3.33 -8.58
CA ASP A 77 -13.30 3.69 -9.89
C ASP A 77 -11.86 4.20 -9.78
N MET A 78 -11.55 4.95 -8.72
CA MET A 78 -10.18 5.36 -8.41
C MET A 78 -9.28 4.13 -8.18
N ALA A 79 -9.77 3.14 -7.43
CA ALA A 79 -9.04 1.89 -7.17
C ALA A 79 -8.75 1.12 -8.47
N LYS A 80 -9.75 0.99 -9.35
CA LYS A 80 -9.57 0.33 -10.66
C LYS A 80 -8.54 1.06 -11.52
N LYS A 81 -8.61 2.39 -11.56
CA LYS A 81 -7.67 3.20 -12.33
C LYS A 81 -6.27 3.12 -11.77
N ALA A 82 -6.10 3.18 -10.45
CA ALA A 82 -4.82 2.99 -9.77
C ALA A 82 -4.24 1.60 -10.03
N ALA A 83 -5.06 0.56 -9.96
CA ALA A 83 -4.63 -0.83 -10.23
C ALA A 83 -4.23 -1.08 -11.69
N ALA A 84 -4.67 -0.24 -12.61
CA ALA A 84 -4.31 -0.33 -14.04
C ALA A 84 -2.98 0.39 -14.38
N VAL A 85 -2.37 1.09 -13.42
CA VAL A 85 -1.08 1.75 -13.63
C VAL A 85 0.01 0.70 -13.79
N GLU A 86 0.81 0.83 -14.85
CA GLU A 86 1.92 -0.09 -15.12
C GLU A 86 2.96 -0.04 -14.00
N GLY A 87 3.33 -1.21 -13.49
CA GLY A 87 4.36 -1.35 -12.46
C GLY A 87 3.84 -1.20 -11.02
N VAL A 88 2.53 -1.05 -10.81
CA VAL A 88 1.96 -1.07 -9.47
C VAL A 88 1.84 -2.51 -8.96
N ASP A 89 2.29 -2.74 -7.73
CA ASP A 89 2.28 -4.07 -7.09
C ASP A 89 1.13 -4.25 -6.10
N PHE A 90 0.65 -3.16 -5.47
CA PHE A 90 -0.43 -3.20 -4.48
C PHE A 90 -1.15 -1.85 -4.37
N LEU A 91 -2.32 -1.84 -3.74
CA LEU A 91 -3.02 -0.61 -3.35
C LEU A 91 -2.89 -0.39 -1.85
N CYS A 92 -2.85 0.87 -1.43
CA CYS A 92 -3.03 1.27 -0.04
C CYS A 92 -4.37 2.00 0.07
N PHE A 93 -5.32 1.46 0.82
CA PHE A 93 -6.58 2.14 1.10
C PHE A 93 -6.51 2.78 2.48
N ARG A 94 -6.51 4.12 2.51
CA ARG A 94 -6.47 4.91 3.74
C ARG A 94 -7.87 5.36 4.12
N MET A 95 -8.33 4.90 5.28
CA MET A 95 -9.67 5.19 5.82
C MET A 95 -9.64 6.44 6.70
N GLU A 96 -9.20 7.57 6.14
CA GLU A 96 -9.01 8.84 6.85
C GLU A 96 -10.31 9.41 7.39
N GLY A 97 -11.41 9.21 6.68
CA GLY A 97 -12.75 9.69 7.08
C GLY A 97 -13.28 9.05 8.34
N GLY A 98 -12.65 8.00 8.86
CA GLY A 98 -12.98 7.41 10.15
C GLY A 98 -12.56 8.23 11.37
N ASP A 99 -11.71 9.28 11.19
CA ASP A 99 -11.25 10.10 12.31
C ASP A 99 -12.44 10.81 13.01
N PRO A 100 -12.65 10.56 14.33
CA PRO A 100 -13.69 11.23 15.11
C PRO A 100 -13.54 12.75 15.19
N ASN A 101 -12.33 13.27 14.97
CA ASN A 101 -12.06 14.70 14.91
C ASN A 101 -12.29 15.30 13.51
N GLY A 102 -12.57 14.46 12.53
CA GLY A 102 -12.81 14.83 11.15
C GLY A 102 -14.23 14.48 10.69
N ALA A 103 -14.36 13.62 9.69
CA ALA A 103 -15.64 13.22 9.11
C ALA A 103 -16.42 12.20 9.95
N ASP A 104 -15.76 11.49 10.87
CA ASP A 104 -16.31 10.46 11.76
C ASP A 104 -17.22 9.44 11.06
N LYS A 105 -16.82 8.98 9.88
CA LYS A 105 -17.58 7.98 9.13
C LYS A 105 -17.78 6.71 9.95
N PRO A 106 -18.95 6.07 9.86
CA PRO A 106 -19.18 4.78 10.51
C PRO A 106 -18.22 3.69 10.03
N VAL A 107 -17.82 2.80 10.94
CA VAL A 107 -16.93 1.67 10.64
C VAL A 107 -17.52 0.79 9.53
N GLU A 108 -18.83 0.54 9.58
CA GLU A 108 -19.54 -0.27 8.59
C GLU A 108 -19.46 0.32 7.16
N GLU A 109 -19.51 1.65 7.04
CA GLU A 109 -19.35 2.34 5.75
C GLU A 109 -17.96 2.13 5.18
N LEU A 110 -16.91 2.33 5.99
CA LEU A 110 -15.53 2.17 5.58
C LEU A 110 -15.20 0.71 5.19
N ILE A 111 -15.70 -0.24 5.96
CA ILE A 111 -15.58 -1.67 5.64
C ILE A 111 -16.36 -2.03 4.37
N GLY A 112 -17.52 -1.42 4.15
CA GLY A 112 -18.27 -1.54 2.91
C GLY A 112 -17.44 -1.11 1.69
N MET A 113 -16.86 0.08 1.75
CA MET A 113 -15.96 0.60 0.70
C MET A 113 -14.76 -0.33 0.45
N LEU A 114 -14.12 -0.82 1.52
CA LEU A 114 -13.00 -1.77 1.39
C LEU A 114 -13.42 -3.05 0.66
N LYS A 115 -14.58 -3.63 1.02
CA LYS A 115 -15.10 -4.83 0.37
C LYS A 115 -15.41 -4.60 -1.11
N ASP A 116 -15.96 -3.44 -1.44
CA ASP A 116 -16.27 -3.07 -2.83
C ASP A 116 -14.98 -2.90 -3.65
N ILE A 117 -13.95 -2.26 -3.07
CA ILE A 117 -12.63 -2.16 -3.68
C ILE A 117 -12.02 -3.55 -3.88
N ALA A 118 -12.01 -4.39 -2.85
CA ALA A 118 -11.43 -5.74 -2.90
C ALA A 118 -12.13 -6.65 -3.93
N ALA A 119 -13.43 -6.43 -4.16
CA ALA A 119 -14.18 -7.16 -5.19
C ALA A 119 -13.89 -6.62 -6.61
N ALA A 120 -13.40 -5.39 -6.73
CA ALA A 120 -13.23 -4.70 -8.01
C ALA A 120 -11.81 -4.75 -8.57
N VAL A 121 -10.80 -5.02 -7.73
CA VAL A 121 -9.38 -5.06 -8.10
C VAL A 121 -8.73 -6.39 -7.72
N ASP A 122 -7.76 -6.79 -8.52
CA ASP A 122 -7.04 -8.06 -8.35
C ASP A 122 -5.58 -7.82 -7.88
N LEU A 123 -5.40 -6.83 -6.99
CA LEU A 123 -4.12 -6.54 -6.35
C LEU A 123 -4.23 -6.69 -4.84
N PRO A 124 -3.14 -7.01 -4.14
CA PRO A 124 -3.10 -6.93 -2.69
C PRO A 124 -3.46 -5.53 -2.19
N ILE A 125 -4.20 -5.46 -1.09
CA ILE A 125 -4.60 -4.20 -0.49
C ILE A 125 -4.00 -4.10 0.90
N VAL A 126 -3.26 -3.02 1.13
CA VAL A 126 -2.81 -2.59 2.46
C VAL A 126 -3.84 -1.60 3.00
N VAL A 127 -4.32 -1.84 4.20
CA VAL A 127 -5.30 -0.96 4.84
C VAL A 127 -4.58 -0.06 5.85
N ALA A 128 -4.80 1.23 5.73
CA ALA A 128 -4.35 2.23 6.71
C ALA A 128 -5.57 2.84 7.42
N GLY A 129 -5.52 2.89 8.75
CA GLY A 129 -6.56 3.48 9.57
C GLY A 129 -6.56 5.01 9.56
N CYS A 130 -7.42 5.59 10.39
CA CYS A 130 -7.62 7.03 10.52
C CYS A 130 -6.67 7.71 11.52
N LYS A 131 -5.73 6.96 12.12
CA LYS A 131 -4.80 7.41 13.18
C LYS A 131 -5.46 7.68 14.55
N ASN A 132 -6.67 7.24 14.76
CA ASN A 132 -7.33 7.23 16.06
C ASN A 132 -7.31 5.79 16.60
N VAL A 133 -6.62 5.57 17.72
CA VAL A 133 -6.35 4.22 18.26
C VAL A 133 -7.63 3.43 18.56
N GLU A 134 -8.64 4.08 19.13
CA GLU A 134 -9.90 3.43 19.49
C GLU A 134 -10.68 3.04 18.24
N LYS A 135 -10.82 3.97 17.29
CA LYS A 135 -11.51 3.75 16.02
C LYS A 135 -10.78 2.71 15.16
N ASP A 136 -9.46 2.82 15.07
CA ASP A 136 -8.64 1.87 14.30
C ASP A 136 -8.68 0.46 14.88
N SER A 137 -8.74 0.32 16.22
CA SER A 137 -8.90 -0.97 16.87
C SER A 137 -10.23 -1.65 16.51
N GLU A 138 -11.29 -0.87 16.41
CA GLU A 138 -12.58 -1.39 15.95
C GLU A 138 -12.57 -1.71 14.46
N LEU A 139 -12.06 -0.79 13.64
CA LEU A 139 -12.03 -0.87 12.19
C LEU A 139 -11.19 -2.05 11.68
N LEU A 140 -9.98 -2.22 12.20
CA LEU A 140 -9.03 -3.23 11.74
C LEU A 140 -9.28 -4.63 12.35
N SER A 141 -10.24 -4.75 13.29
CA SER A 141 -10.65 -6.02 13.88
C SER A 141 -11.76 -6.73 13.11
N LYS A 142 -12.36 -6.08 12.11
CA LYS A 142 -13.50 -6.58 11.30
C LYS A 142 -13.08 -7.00 9.90
#